data_d914653d6a1c5895c47c5fee78da2572
#
_entry.id   d914653d6a1c5895c47c5fee78da2572
#
_cell.length_a   1.000
_cell.length_b   1.000
_cell.length_c   1.000
_cell.angle_alpha   90.00
_cell.angle_beta   90.00
_cell.angle_gamma   90.00
#
_symmetry.space_group_name_H-M   'P 1'
#
loop_
_entity.id
_entity.type
_entity.pdbx_description
1 polymer ?
#
loop_
_entity_poly.entity_id
_entity_poly.type
_entity_poly.pdbx_seq_one_letter_code
_entity_poly.pdbx_strand_id
1 'polypeptide(L)'
;MRRSPSRCMLARTVAAITVAACAKPVPATTYLCEGGDSLVVGFADSHAELRLPPNRVVRLPAVRSASGVRYSDGRYTVQTKGDQALMEQGGELVLRNCLKAGASRSDTALTPARAMAEAEAIDRRLDSIAPQERTLDRERRGWDPRIVRLWSEAGAPVLLTITEPTDSGRMTGLSSYYFREGRLAFVRGPLNRYVFRDTVLVFWVDDSLRPLVDIPPRDLEARQQFLLAEVRQYLAMFGVETPAASGATP
;
A
#
# COMPACT_ATOMS: atom_id res chain seq x y z
N MET A 1 70.38 41.75 53.81
CA MET A 1 70.09 40.45 53.29
C MET A 1 68.59 40.22 53.47
N ARG A 2 67.78 40.48 52.44
CA ARG A 2 66.36 40.19 52.47
C ARG A 2 66.00 39.37 51.19
N ARG A 3 65.58 38.12 51.43
CA ARG A 3 65.11 37.19 50.35
C ARG A 3 63.65 37.46 50.05
N SER A 4 63.33 37.70 48.78
CA SER A 4 62.01 37.85 48.24
C SER A 4 61.36 36.47 47.95
N PRO A 5 60.11 36.24 48.25
CA PRO A 5 59.45 34.96 47.88
C PRO A 5 58.83 35.05 46.47
N SER A 6 59.14 34.04 45.64
CA SER A 6 58.58 33.82 44.34
C SER A 6 57.09 33.43 44.44
N ARG A 7 56.21 34.16 43.74
CA ARG A 7 54.80 33.81 43.60
C ARG A 7 54.66 32.76 42.49
N CYS A 8 54.23 31.58 42.91
CA CYS A 8 53.79 30.54 41.99
C CYS A 8 52.42 30.93 41.42
N MET A 9 52.33 31.21 40.11
CA MET A 9 51.05 31.31 39.37
C MET A 9 50.51 29.91 39.08
N LEU A 10 49.39 29.55 39.70
CA LEU A 10 48.61 28.37 39.33
C LEU A 10 47.85 28.66 38.02
N ALA A 11 48.27 28.04 36.94
CA ALA A 11 47.52 27.98 35.72
C ALA A 11 46.34 26.98 35.92
N ARG A 12 45.11 27.48 35.94
CA ARG A 12 43.91 26.66 35.92
C ARG A 12 43.68 26.16 34.48
N THR A 13 44.00 24.91 34.24
CA THR A 13 43.63 24.19 33.01
C THR A 13 42.16 23.84 33.10
N VAL A 14 41.31 24.48 32.30
CA VAL A 14 39.92 24.11 32.10
C VAL A 14 39.91 22.90 31.16
N ALA A 15 39.67 21.72 31.70
CA ALA A 15 39.44 20.51 30.91
C ALA A 15 38.02 20.60 30.29
N ALA A 16 37.95 20.81 28.98
CA ALA A 16 36.72 20.71 28.23
C ALA A 16 36.33 19.23 28.17
N ILE A 17 35.32 18.84 28.94
CA ILE A 17 34.69 17.51 28.85
C ILE A 17 33.83 17.53 27.59
N THR A 18 34.34 16.96 26.49
CA THR A 18 33.56 16.64 25.32
C THR A 18 32.66 15.44 25.64
N VAL A 19 31.41 15.70 25.97
CA VAL A 19 30.38 14.66 26.08
C VAL A 19 30.10 14.12 24.66
N ALA A 20 30.73 13.01 24.32
CA ALA A 20 30.37 12.25 23.13
C ALA A 20 28.96 11.69 23.37
N ALA A 21 27.94 12.34 22.81
CA ALA A 21 26.58 11.81 22.78
C ALA A 21 26.60 10.51 21.96
N CYS A 22 26.58 9.35 22.64
CA CYS A 22 26.34 8.07 21.99
C CYS A 22 24.92 8.09 21.38
N ALA A 23 24.81 8.40 20.10
CA ALA A 23 23.57 8.26 19.38
C ALA A 23 23.12 6.80 19.44
N LYS A 24 21.94 6.55 19.99
CA LYS A 24 21.37 5.19 20.02
C LYS A 24 21.20 4.71 18.56
N PRO A 25 21.61 3.47 18.24
CA PRO A 25 21.43 2.95 16.91
C PRO A 25 19.93 2.89 16.56
N VAL A 26 19.57 3.40 15.38
CA VAL A 26 18.19 3.35 14.90
C VAL A 26 17.83 1.89 14.58
N PRO A 27 16.74 1.34 15.16
CA PRO A 27 16.32 -0.02 14.85
C PRO A 27 16.06 -0.18 13.35
N ALA A 28 16.66 -1.21 12.75
CA ALA A 28 16.50 -1.46 11.33
C ALA A 28 15.31 -2.39 11.05
N THR A 29 14.52 -2.04 10.07
CA THR A 29 13.47 -2.86 9.50
C THR A 29 13.97 -3.44 8.18
N THR A 30 13.79 -4.74 7.98
CA THR A 30 14.10 -5.42 6.72
C THR A 30 12.81 -5.60 5.94
N TYR A 31 12.84 -5.28 4.66
CA TYR A 31 11.79 -5.55 3.69
C TYR A 31 12.33 -6.52 2.65
N LEU A 32 11.52 -7.50 2.25
CA LEU A 32 11.80 -8.45 1.18
C LEU A 32 11.09 -7.96 -0.08
N CYS A 33 11.85 -7.71 -1.14
CA CYS A 33 11.37 -7.11 -2.38
C CYS A 33 11.08 -8.16 -3.46
N GLU A 34 10.37 -7.74 -4.49
CA GLU A 34 10.19 -8.55 -5.71
C GLU A 34 11.57 -8.84 -6.34
N GLY A 35 11.78 -10.09 -6.79
CA GLY A 35 13.08 -10.51 -7.33
C GLY A 35 14.04 -11.14 -6.30
N GLY A 36 13.69 -11.12 -5.00
CA GLY A 36 14.50 -11.72 -3.94
C GLY A 36 15.49 -10.78 -3.26
N ASP A 37 15.53 -9.51 -3.68
CA ASP A 37 16.33 -8.48 -3.05
C ASP A 37 15.76 -8.06 -1.69
N SER A 38 16.60 -7.45 -0.85
CA SER A 38 16.17 -6.91 0.44
C SER A 38 16.49 -5.43 0.58
N LEU A 39 15.54 -4.70 1.18
CA LEU A 39 15.69 -3.30 1.56
C LEU A 39 15.78 -3.21 3.10
N VAL A 40 16.89 -2.68 3.62
CA VAL A 40 17.09 -2.54 5.07
C VAL A 40 17.13 -1.06 5.44
N VAL A 41 16.16 -0.62 6.26
CA VAL A 41 16.00 0.80 6.62
C VAL A 41 15.71 0.95 8.11
N GLY A 42 16.45 1.82 8.78
CA GLY A 42 16.12 2.31 10.11
C GLY A 42 15.29 3.59 10.00
N PHE A 43 14.25 3.73 10.82
CA PHE A 43 13.40 4.92 10.82
C PHE A 43 13.54 5.70 12.12
N ALA A 44 13.80 6.99 12.00
CA ALA A 44 13.77 7.97 13.08
C ALA A 44 12.79 9.10 12.72
N ASP A 45 12.42 9.95 13.68
CA ASP A 45 11.39 10.98 13.52
C ASP A 45 11.65 11.95 12.34
N SER A 46 12.92 12.26 12.07
CA SER A 46 13.30 13.26 11.06
C SER A 46 14.02 12.68 9.84
N HIS A 47 14.38 11.39 9.86
CA HIS A 47 15.17 10.79 8.80
C HIS A 47 15.04 9.27 8.79
N ALA A 48 15.45 8.65 7.68
CA ALA A 48 15.68 7.22 7.60
C ALA A 48 17.18 6.93 7.35
N GLU A 49 17.63 5.77 7.84
CA GLU A 49 18.97 5.22 7.60
C GLU A 49 18.86 4.04 6.64
N LEU A 50 19.15 4.28 5.36
CA LEU A 50 19.19 3.26 4.35
C LEU A 50 20.52 2.50 4.42
N ARG A 51 20.47 1.17 4.60
CA ARG A 51 21.65 0.32 4.64
C ARG A 51 21.87 -0.34 3.28
N LEU A 52 23.00 -0.04 2.67
CA LEU A 52 23.42 -0.56 1.38
C LEU A 52 24.60 -1.53 1.53
N PRO A 53 24.71 -2.59 0.74
CA PRO A 53 25.88 -3.44 0.71
C PRO A 53 27.16 -2.66 0.32
N PRO A 54 28.37 -3.02 0.80
CA PRO A 54 28.63 -4.04 1.81
C PRO A 54 28.41 -3.61 3.26
N ASN A 55 28.37 -2.34 3.63
CA ASN A 55 28.13 -1.80 4.98
C ASN A 55 27.93 -0.28 4.97
N ARG A 56 27.44 0.25 3.88
CA ARG A 56 27.23 1.69 3.73
C ARG A 56 25.85 2.08 4.30
N VAL A 57 25.85 3.10 5.17
CA VAL A 57 24.62 3.72 5.66
C VAL A 57 24.46 5.09 5.01
N VAL A 58 23.28 5.34 4.44
CA VAL A 58 22.90 6.62 3.85
C VAL A 58 21.75 7.21 4.66
N ARG A 59 21.91 8.44 5.11
CA ARG A 59 20.87 9.14 5.86
C ARG A 59 19.98 9.92 4.91
N LEU A 60 18.69 9.63 4.93
CA LEU A 60 17.68 10.21 4.07
C LEU A 60 16.76 11.13 4.90
N PRO A 61 16.75 12.43 4.70
CA PRO A 61 15.81 13.34 5.36
C PRO A 61 14.35 12.99 5.02
N ALA A 62 13.43 13.21 5.96
CA ALA A 62 12.01 13.11 5.68
C ALA A 62 11.58 14.22 4.71
N VAL A 63 10.78 13.88 3.69
CA VAL A 63 10.22 14.81 2.71
C VAL A 63 8.70 14.70 2.69
N ARG A 64 8.02 15.78 2.28
CA ARG A 64 6.56 15.76 2.19
C ARG A 64 6.10 14.73 1.16
N SER A 65 5.09 13.95 1.53
CA SER A 65 4.45 12.96 0.66
C SER A 65 2.93 13.10 0.74
N ALA A 66 2.24 12.89 -0.37
CA ALA A 66 0.78 12.89 -0.42
C ALA A 66 0.17 11.63 0.23
N SER A 67 0.93 10.52 0.26
CA SER A 67 0.49 9.26 0.90
C SER A 67 1.70 8.52 1.47
N GLY A 68 1.56 8.00 2.71
CA GLY A 68 2.65 7.31 3.39
C GLY A 68 3.78 8.25 3.84
N VAL A 69 4.94 7.69 4.13
CA VAL A 69 6.13 8.43 4.57
C VAL A 69 7.22 8.30 3.51
N ARG A 70 7.84 9.42 3.14
CA ARG A 70 8.89 9.48 2.13
C ARG A 70 10.15 10.10 2.71
N TYR A 71 11.28 9.49 2.41
CA TYR A 71 12.62 9.95 2.79
C TYR A 71 13.50 10.05 1.55
N SER A 72 14.24 11.15 1.37
CA SER A 72 15.08 11.33 0.18
C SER A 72 16.26 12.26 0.44
N ASP A 73 17.42 11.93 -0.13
CA ASP A 73 18.60 12.79 -0.22
C ASP A 73 18.82 13.35 -1.64
N GLY A 74 17.82 13.13 -2.55
CA GLY A 74 17.91 13.50 -3.96
C GLY A 74 18.53 12.41 -4.85
N ARG A 75 19.35 11.50 -4.28
CA ARG A 75 19.91 10.34 -4.98
C ARG A 75 19.15 9.06 -4.67
N TYR A 76 18.84 8.84 -3.41
CA TYR A 76 18.03 7.71 -2.95
C TYR A 76 16.72 8.22 -2.39
N THR A 77 15.64 7.55 -2.73
CA THR A 77 14.33 7.78 -2.15
C THR A 77 13.80 6.47 -1.61
N VAL A 78 13.34 6.47 -0.36
CA VAL A 78 12.60 5.37 0.23
C VAL A 78 11.21 5.89 0.55
N GLN A 79 10.19 5.19 0.09
CA GLN A 79 8.80 5.46 0.43
C GLN A 79 8.21 4.25 1.12
N THR A 80 7.46 4.50 2.21
CA THR A 80 6.78 3.43 2.96
C THR A 80 5.31 3.75 3.16
N LYS A 81 4.46 2.72 3.15
CA LYS A 81 3.04 2.81 3.47
C LYS A 81 2.62 1.50 4.17
N GLY A 82 2.38 1.58 5.48
CA GLY A 82 2.17 0.37 6.30
C GLY A 82 3.39 -0.55 6.25
N ASP A 83 3.18 -1.83 5.94
CA ASP A 83 4.25 -2.83 5.82
C ASP A 83 4.91 -2.87 4.43
N GLN A 84 4.56 -1.95 3.54
CA GLN A 84 5.13 -1.87 2.21
C GLN A 84 6.22 -0.80 2.12
N ALA A 85 7.20 -1.07 1.25
CA ALA A 85 8.24 -0.12 0.90
C ALA A 85 8.60 -0.22 -0.59
N LEU A 86 9.15 0.87 -1.11
CA LEU A 86 9.84 0.91 -2.41
C LEU A 86 11.10 1.76 -2.28
N MET A 87 12.04 1.58 -3.20
CA MET A 87 13.25 2.39 -3.28
C MET A 87 13.52 2.83 -4.72
N GLU A 88 13.81 4.12 -4.86
CA GLU A 88 14.29 4.74 -6.09
C GLU A 88 15.75 5.13 -5.94
N GLN A 89 16.53 5.06 -7.02
CA GLN A 89 17.89 5.56 -7.11
C GLN A 89 18.03 6.43 -8.36
N GLY A 90 18.38 7.70 -8.18
CA GLY A 90 18.51 8.64 -9.32
C GLY A 90 17.17 8.90 -10.05
N GLY A 91 16.03 8.67 -9.38
CA GLY A 91 14.69 8.79 -9.98
C GLY A 91 14.18 7.52 -10.64
N GLU A 92 15.00 6.44 -10.71
CA GLU A 92 14.57 5.14 -11.20
C GLU A 92 14.14 4.22 -10.06
N LEU A 93 13.03 3.50 -10.23
CA LEU A 93 12.52 2.54 -9.27
C LEU A 93 13.39 1.27 -9.32
N VAL A 94 14.24 1.07 -8.30
CA VAL A 94 15.19 -0.06 -8.24
C VAL A 94 14.70 -1.22 -7.37
N LEU A 95 13.92 -0.94 -6.31
CA LEU A 95 13.29 -1.96 -5.49
C LEU A 95 11.80 -1.67 -5.34
N ARG A 96 10.98 -2.64 -5.70
CA ARG A 96 9.52 -2.52 -5.69
C ARG A 96 8.87 -3.68 -4.96
N ASN A 97 7.62 -3.49 -4.56
CA ASN A 97 6.83 -4.51 -3.87
C ASN A 97 7.57 -5.12 -2.67
N CYS A 98 8.30 -4.26 -1.92
CA CYS A 98 9.05 -4.67 -0.75
C CYS A 98 8.10 -4.79 0.45
N LEU A 99 8.11 -5.93 1.14
CA LEU A 99 7.28 -6.23 2.30
C LEU A 99 8.13 -6.40 3.54
N LYS A 100 7.70 -5.83 4.64
CA LYS A 100 8.37 -5.93 5.93
C LYS A 100 8.59 -7.39 6.33
N ALA A 101 9.83 -7.76 6.65
CA ALA A 101 10.16 -9.09 7.11
C ALA A 101 9.43 -9.38 8.44
N GLY A 102 8.71 -10.51 8.49
CA GLY A 102 7.86 -10.84 9.66
C GLY A 102 6.42 -10.31 9.58
N ALA A 103 6.05 -9.46 8.61
CA ALA A 103 4.66 -9.34 8.20
C ALA A 103 4.16 -10.73 7.80
N SER A 104 2.97 -11.10 8.25
CA SER A 104 2.47 -12.47 8.14
C SER A 104 2.70 -13.05 6.75
N ARG A 105 3.32 -14.23 6.66
CA ARG A 105 3.56 -14.93 5.37
C ARG A 105 2.29 -15.16 4.55
N SER A 106 1.12 -15.07 5.17
CA SER A 106 -0.17 -15.08 4.46
C SER A 106 -0.31 -13.88 3.51
N ASP A 107 0.27 -12.71 3.87
CA ASP A 107 0.22 -11.51 3.03
C ASP A 107 1.37 -11.42 2.02
N THR A 108 2.53 -12.03 2.32
CA THR A 108 3.71 -12.01 1.43
C THR A 108 3.48 -12.81 0.14
N ALA A 109 2.55 -13.75 0.15
CA ALA A 109 2.22 -14.63 -0.98
C ALA A 109 1.01 -14.14 -1.81
N LEU A 110 0.57 -12.88 -1.65
CA LEU A 110 -0.50 -12.35 -2.48
C LEU A 110 0.02 -12.08 -3.88
N THR A 111 -0.30 -12.99 -4.80
CA THR A 111 -0.02 -12.87 -6.23
C THR A 111 -1.34 -12.72 -7.00
N PRO A 112 -1.33 -12.15 -8.23
CA PRO A 112 -2.52 -12.11 -9.07
C PRO A 112 -3.16 -13.48 -9.29
N ALA A 113 -2.33 -14.53 -9.51
CA ALA A 113 -2.81 -15.89 -9.70
C ALA A 113 -3.51 -16.45 -8.45
N ARG A 114 -2.96 -16.19 -7.26
CA ARG A 114 -3.58 -16.60 -6.00
C ARG A 114 -4.90 -15.85 -5.76
N ALA A 115 -4.93 -14.54 -5.98
CA ALA A 115 -6.15 -13.74 -5.86
C ALA A 115 -7.25 -14.25 -6.80
N MET A 116 -6.87 -14.62 -8.02
CA MET A 116 -7.79 -15.21 -9.00
C MET A 116 -8.31 -16.56 -8.54
N ALA A 117 -7.44 -17.46 -8.05
CA ALA A 117 -7.84 -18.77 -7.53
C ALA A 117 -8.81 -18.67 -6.33
N GLU A 118 -8.59 -17.70 -5.45
CA GLU A 118 -9.51 -17.40 -4.34
C GLU A 118 -10.85 -16.88 -4.85
N ALA A 119 -10.86 -15.98 -5.86
CA ALA A 119 -12.08 -15.50 -6.50
C ALA A 119 -12.88 -16.64 -7.14
N GLU A 120 -12.22 -17.53 -7.87
CA GLU A 120 -12.86 -18.72 -8.45
C GLU A 120 -13.41 -19.70 -7.38
N ALA A 121 -12.74 -19.81 -6.24
CA ALA A 121 -13.24 -20.60 -5.12
C ALA A 121 -14.52 -19.98 -4.51
N ILE A 122 -14.57 -18.64 -4.44
CA ILE A 122 -15.78 -17.92 -4.03
C ILE A 122 -16.90 -18.16 -5.05
N ASP A 123 -16.65 -18.00 -6.36
CA ASP A 123 -17.63 -18.22 -7.41
C ASP A 123 -18.27 -19.62 -7.27
N ARG A 124 -17.46 -20.66 -7.19
CA ARG A 124 -17.93 -22.06 -7.02
C ARG A 124 -18.78 -22.28 -5.75
N ARG A 125 -18.41 -21.60 -4.65
CA ARG A 125 -19.13 -21.73 -3.38
C ARG A 125 -20.50 -21.04 -3.43
N LEU A 126 -20.60 -19.96 -4.18
CA LEU A 126 -21.80 -19.12 -4.25
C LEU A 126 -22.80 -19.56 -5.30
N ASP A 127 -22.50 -20.54 -6.16
CA ASP A 127 -23.38 -21.01 -7.23
C ASP A 127 -24.79 -21.42 -6.73
N SER A 128 -24.90 -21.91 -5.48
CA SER A 128 -26.15 -22.32 -4.85
C SER A 128 -26.80 -21.25 -3.96
N ILE A 129 -26.17 -20.08 -3.82
CA ILE A 129 -26.61 -19.02 -2.91
C ILE A 129 -27.25 -17.89 -3.72
N ALA A 130 -28.53 -17.60 -3.46
CA ALA A 130 -29.20 -16.47 -4.10
C ALA A 130 -28.66 -15.14 -3.60
N PRO A 131 -28.31 -14.21 -4.50
CA PRO A 131 -27.86 -12.87 -4.10
C PRO A 131 -29.02 -11.98 -3.70
N GLN A 132 -28.72 -10.92 -2.96
CA GLN A 132 -29.56 -9.76 -2.93
C GLN A 132 -29.36 -8.99 -4.24
N GLU A 133 -30.43 -8.48 -4.85
CA GLU A 133 -30.36 -7.77 -6.11
C GLU A 133 -30.93 -6.36 -5.99
N ARG A 134 -30.31 -5.42 -6.69
CA ARG A 134 -30.77 -4.04 -6.87
C ARG A 134 -30.62 -3.66 -8.33
N THR A 135 -31.57 -2.88 -8.83
CA THR A 135 -31.54 -2.33 -10.18
C THR A 135 -31.22 -0.85 -10.10
N LEU A 136 -30.22 -0.41 -10.85
CA LEU A 136 -29.91 1.00 -11.03
C LEU A 136 -30.73 1.58 -12.17
N ASP A 137 -31.09 2.86 -12.05
CA ASP A 137 -31.73 3.57 -13.14
C ASP A 137 -30.87 3.56 -14.40
N ARG A 138 -31.52 3.67 -15.53
CA ARG A 138 -30.84 3.71 -16.83
C ARG A 138 -29.98 4.96 -16.94
N GLU A 139 -28.72 4.80 -17.25
CA GLU A 139 -27.79 5.92 -17.45
C GLU A 139 -28.19 6.77 -18.69
N ARG A 140 -28.77 6.13 -19.69
CA ARG A 140 -29.21 6.78 -20.93
C ARG A 140 -30.53 6.19 -21.43
N ARG A 141 -31.31 7.01 -22.12
CA ARG A 141 -32.53 6.55 -22.77
C ARG A 141 -32.21 5.47 -23.81
N GLY A 142 -32.89 4.33 -23.73
CA GLY A 142 -32.70 3.19 -24.65
C GLY A 142 -31.64 2.18 -24.18
N TRP A 143 -30.93 2.45 -23.09
CA TRP A 143 -30.03 1.49 -22.49
C TRP A 143 -30.76 0.55 -21.52
N ASP A 144 -30.23 -0.65 -21.34
CA ASP A 144 -30.72 -1.54 -20.31
C ASP A 144 -30.37 -0.99 -18.91
N PRO A 145 -31.15 -1.27 -17.85
CA PRO A 145 -30.77 -0.91 -16.50
C PRO A 145 -29.59 -1.78 -16.03
N ARG A 146 -28.73 -1.21 -15.18
CA ARG A 146 -27.65 -1.99 -14.56
C ARG A 146 -28.20 -2.77 -13.36
N ILE A 147 -27.70 -3.99 -13.20
CA ILE A 147 -28.08 -4.87 -12.08
C ILE A 147 -26.86 -5.03 -11.18
N VAL A 148 -27.09 -4.76 -9.89
CA VAL A 148 -26.09 -4.98 -8.82
C VAL A 148 -26.55 -6.16 -7.99
N ARG A 149 -25.66 -7.14 -7.77
CA ARG A 149 -25.93 -8.31 -6.94
C ARG A 149 -24.90 -8.40 -5.81
N LEU A 150 -25.37 -8.70 -4.62
CA LEU A 150 -24.53 -8.85 -3.44
C LEU A 150 -24.75 -10.23 -2.81
N TRP A 151 -23.67 -10.96 -2.62
CA TRP A 151 -23.61 -12.16 -1.77
C TRP A 151 -22.92 -11.81 -0.46
N SER A 152 -23.50 -12.25 0.63
CA SER A 152 -22.96 -12.05 1.98
C SER A 152 -22.95 -13.36 2.74
N GLU A 153 -21.91 -13.59 3.55
CA GLU A 153 -21.79 -14.70 4.48
C GLU A 153 -21.64 -14.14 5.89
N ALA A 154 -22.43 -14.63 6.84
CA ALA A 154 -22.45 -14.14 8.22
C ALA A 154 -22.57 -12.59 8.33
N GLY A 155 -23.31 -11.97 7.41
CA GLY A 155 -23.50 -10.51 7.37
C GLY A 155 -22.36 -9.71 6.75
N ALA A 156 -21.27 -10.35 6.35
CA ALA A 156 -20.16 -9.70 5.66
C ALA A 156 -20.27 -9.88 4.13
N PRO A 157 -19.93 -8.87 3.31
CA PRO A 157 -19.89 -9.00 1.86
C PRO A 157 -18.80 -9.99 1.46
N VAL A 158 -19.12 -10.87 0.49
CA VAL A 158 -18.18 -11.85 -0.09
C VAL A 158 -17.96 -11.59 -1.56
N LEU A 159 -19.02 -11.30 -2.30
CA LEU A 159 -19.00 -10.97 -3.72
C LEU A 159 -20.05 -9.90 -4.02
N LEU A 160 -19.66 -8.89 -4.77
CA LEU A 160 -20.58 -7.95 -5.39
C LEU A 160 -20.32 -7.97 -6.89
N THR A 161 -21.39 -8.06 -7.69
CA THR A 161 -21.29 -7.96 -9.15
C THR A 161 -22.15 -6.82 -9.67
N ILE A 162 -21.70 -6.22 -10.78
CA ILE A 162 -22.47 -5.21 -11.49
C ILE A 162 -22.38 -5.48 -12.99
N THR A 163 -23.53 -5.39 -13.68
CA THR A 163 -23.57 -5.49 -15.13
C THR A 163 -22.99 -4.23 -15.77
N GLU A 164 -22.16 -4.43 -16.80
CA GLU A 164 -21.48 -3.35 -17.52
C GLU A 164 -22.06 -3.18 -18.92
N PRO A 165 -22.29 -1.93 -19.38
CA PRO A 165 -22.82 -1.67 -20.68
C PRO A 165 -21.78 -1.93 -21.78
N THR A 166 -22.25 -2.39 -22.93
CA THR A 166 -21.53 -2.29 -24.20
C THR A 166 -21.80 -0.95 -24.86
N ASP A 167 -21.12 -0.65 -25.96
CA ASP A 167 -21.33 0.57 -26.74
C ASP A 167 -22.80 0.71 -27.25
N SER A 168 -23.52 -0.41 -27.40
CA SER A 168 -24.93 -0.42 -27.75
C SER A 168 -25.89 -0.23 -26.58
N GLY A 169 -25.38 -0.10 -25.34
CA GLY A 169 -26.18 0.00 -24.12
C GLY A 169 -26.75 -1.31 -23.61
N ARG A 170 -26.36 -2.45 -24.19
CA ARG A 170 -26.68 -3.79 -23.67
C ARG A 170 -25.81 -4.12 -22.50
N MET A 171 -26.38 -4.66 -21.40
CA MET A 171 -25.67 -5.03 -20.17
C MET A 171 -25.14 -6.46 -20.29
N THR A 172 -24.11 -6.66 -21.11
CA THR A 172 -23.48 -7.99 -21.31
C THR A 172 -22.11 -8.14 -20.64
N GLY A 173 -21.49 -7.03 -20.23
CA GLY A 173 -20.29 -7.05 -19.41
C GLY A 173 -20.62 -7.31 -17.95
N LEU A 174 -19.61 -7.73 -17.17
CA LEU A 174 -19.73 -7.95 -15.74
C LEU A 174 -18.44 -7.51 -15.04
N SER A 175 -18.60 -6.68 -14.02
CA SER A 175 -17.55 -6.41 -13.04
C SER A 175 -17.87 -7.15 -11.75
N SER A 176 -16.87 -7.80 -11.16
CA SER A 176 -16.98 -8.60 -9.94
C SER A 176 -15.98 -8.09 -8.90
N TYR A 177 -16.45 -7.84 -7.70
CA TYR A 177 -15.70 -7.31 -6.57
C TYR A 177 -15.72 -8.35 -5.45
N TYR A 178 -14.57 -8.94 -5.15
CA TYR A 178 -14.41 -10.01 -4.16
C TYR A 178 -13.87 -9.45 -2.86
N PHE A 179 -14.44 -9.91 -1.74
CA PHE A 179 -14.08 -9.41 -0.42
C PHE A 179 -13.43 -10.52 0.41
N ARG A 180 -12.49 -10.11 1.23
CA ARG A 180 -11.89 -10.94 2.29
C ARG A 180 -12.06 -10.18 3.60
N GLU A 181 -12.70 -10.82 4.58
CA GLU A 181 -12.95 -10.20 5.89
C GLU A 181 -13.65 -8.83 5.79
N GLY A 182 -14.60 -8.69 4.84
CA GLY A 182 -15.32 -7.44 4.59
C GLY A 182 -14.53 -6.34 3.87
N ARG A 183 -13.30 -6.60 3.43
CA ARG A 183 -12.46 -5.65 2.68
C ARG A 183 -12.32 -6.09 1.23
N LEU A 184 -12.26 -5.11 0.32
CA LEU A 184 -12.01 -5.38 -1.10
C LEU A 184 -10.64 -6.05 -1.26
N ALA A 185 -10.62 -7.26 -1.86
CA ALA A 185 -9.42 -8.05 -2.08
C ALA A 185 -9.06 -8.20 -3.57
N PHE A 186 -10.07 -8.36 -4.42
CA PHE A 186 -9.86 -8.56 -5.85
C PHE A 186 -11.00 -7.97 -6.66
N VAL A 187 -10.70 -7.40 -7.83
CA VAL A 187 -11.69 -6.94 -8.79
C VAL A 187 -11.42 -7.60 -10.13
N ARG A 188 -12.45 -8.19 -10.72
CA ARG A 188 -12.44 -8.69 -12.09
C ARG A 188 -13.37 -7.84 -12.94
N GLY A 189 -12.79 -6.90 -13.69
CA GLY A 189 -13.50 -6.10 -14.68
C GLY A 189 -13.50 -6.76 -16.07
N PRO A 190 -14.16 -6.16 -17.06
CA PRO A 190 -14.22 -6.69 -18.43
C PRO A 190 -12.86 -6.83 -19.10
N LEU A 191 -11.92 -5.93 -18.83
CA LEU A 191 -10.61 -5.87 -19.50
C LEU A 191 -9.42 -6.02 -18.56
N ASN A 192 -9.61 -5.78 -17.27
CA ASN A 192 -8.52 -5.69 -16.31
C ASN A 192 -8.87 -6.40 -15.01
N ARG A 193 -7.82 -6.77 -14.26
CA ARG A 193 -7.90 -7.34 -12.92
C ARG A 193 -7.14 -6.45 -11.95
N TYR A 194 -7.64 -6.33 -10.72
CA TYR A 194 -7.05 -5.49 -9.69
C TYR A 194 -6.95 -6.28 -8.40
N VAL A 195 -5.76 -6.32 -7.81
CA VAL A 195 -5.53 -7.02 -6.54
C VAL A 195 -5.27 -6.00 -5.46
N PHE A 196 -6.00 -6.13 -4.36
CA PHE A 196 -5.93 -5.23 -3.22
C PHE A 196 -5.32 -5.93 -2.00
N ARG A 197 -4.60 -5.16 -1.20
CA ARG A 197 -4.18 -5.52 0.14
C ARG A 197 -4.56 -4.37 1.07
N ASP A 198 -5.40 -4.65 2.07
CA ASP A 198 -5.82 -3.66 3.07
C ASP A 198 -6.27 -2.31 2.48
N THR A 199 -7.06 -2.32 1.41
CA THR A 199 -7.51 -1.15 0.64
C THR A 199 -6.45 -0.50 -0.29
N VAL A 200 -5.24 -1.06 -0.38
CA VAL A 200 -4.21 -0.59 -1.32
C VAL A 200 -4.22 -1.45 -2.58
N LEU A 201 -4.29 -0.81 -3.74
CA LEU A 201 -4.14 -1.47 -5.03
C LEU A 201 -2.67 -1.87 -5.23
N VAL A 202 -2.37 -3.18 -5.13
CA VAL A 202 -1.00 -3.70 -5.23
C VAL A 202 -0.65 -4.24 -6.61
N PHE A 203 -1.66 -4.75 -7.36
CA PHE A 203 -1.45 -5.17 -8.74
C PHE A 203 -2.61 -4.69 -9.62
N TRP A 204 -2.25 -4.14 -10.76
CA TRP A 204 -3.13 -3.94 -11.89
C TRP A 204 -2.62 -4.83 -13.02
N VAL A 205 -3.43 -5.79 -13.43
CA VAL A 205 -3.02 -6.83 -14.37
C VAL A 205 -4.00 -6.93 -15.54
N ASP A 206 -3.52 -7.46 -16.66
CA ASP A 206 -4.36 -7.80 -17.81
C ASP A 206 -5.20 -9.07 -17.53
N ASP A 207 -5.97 -9.51 -18.49
CA ASP A 207 -6.80 -10.74 -18.43
C ASP A 207 -5.98 -12.02 -18.31
N SER A 208 -4.70 -11.99 -18.70
CA SER A 208 -3.73 -13.07 -18.56
C SER A 208 -2.94 -13.03 -17.23
N LEU A 209 -3.36 -12.18 -16.29
CA LEU A 209 -2.73 -11.95 -14.98
C LEU A 209 -1.29 -11.40 -15.06
N ARG A 210 -0.89 -10.80 -16.18
CA ARG A 210 0.41 -10.13 -16.31
C ARG A 210 0.30 -8.71 -15.78
N PRO A 211 1.18 -8.29 -14.87
CA PRO A 211 1.20 -6.91 -14.39
C PRO A 211 1.35 -5.93 -15.54
N LEU A 212 0.52 -4.91 -15.57
CA LEU A 212 0.72 -3.78 -16.45
C LEU A 212 1.93 -3.00 -15.96
N VAL A 213 2.87 -2.76 -16.86
CA VAL A 213 4.10 -2.02 -16.59
C VAL A 213 3.88 -0.53 -16.94
N ASP A 214 4.73 0.33 -16.39
CA ASP A 214 4.76 1.77 -16.71
C ASP A 214 3.49 2.57 -16.38
N ILE A 215 2.69 2.09 -15.42
CA ILE A 215 1.55 2.85 -14.91
C ILE A 215 2.08 3.94 -13.97
N PRO A 216 1.85 5.23 -14.27
CA PRO A 216 2.24 6.30 -13.38
C PRO A 216 1.62 6.14 -11.98
N PRO A 217 2.34 6.43 -10.88
CA PRO A 217 1.82 6.30 -9.52
C PRO A 217 0.48 7.03 -9.28
N ARG A 218 0.33 8.22 -9.88
CA ARG A 218 -0.93 8.99 -9.82
C ARG A 218 -2.12 8.24 -10.44
N ASP A 219 -1.89 7.46 -11.49
CA ASP A 219 -2.94 6.74 -12.20
C ASP A 219 -3.34 5.47 -11.42
N LEU A 220 -2.36 4.83 -10.75
CA LEU A 220 -2.63 3.76 -9.79
C LEU A 220 -3.47 4.27 -8.61
N GLU A 221 -3.10 5.41 -8.04
CA GLU A 221 -3.83 6.02 -6.92
C GLU A 221 -5.25 6.45 -7.35
N ALA A 222 -5.39 7.09 -8.49
CA ALA A 222 -6.69 7.48 -9.05
C ALA A 222 -7.58 6.26 -9.28
N ARG A 223 -7.03 5.17 -9.83
CA ARG A 223 -7.74 3.92 -10.05
C ARG A 223 -8.15 3.26 -8.74
N GLN A 224 -7.26 3.23 -7.75
CA GLN A 224 -7.57 2.72 -6.41
C GLN A 224 -8.74 3.48 -5.79
N GLN A 225 -8.67 4.81 -5.78
CA GLN A 225 -9.72 5.66 -5.20
C GLN A 225 -11.05 5.47 -5.92
N PHE A 226 -11.03 5.39 -7.26
CA PHE A 226 -12.22 5.13 -8.07
C PHE A 226 -12.89 3.81 -7.67
N LEU A 227 -12.15 2.69 -7.66
CA LEU A 227 -12.69 1.37 -7.34
C LEU A 227 -13.23 1.29 -5.90
N LEU A 228 -12.52 1.91 -4.94
CA LEU A 228 -12.98 1.95 -3.55
C LEU A 228 -14.23 2.82 -3.37
N ALA A 229 -14.37 3.92 -4.11
CA ALA A 229 -15.56 4.76 -4.08
C ALA A 229 -16.75 4.04 -4.70
N GLU A 230 -16.55 3.39 -5.84
CA GLU A 230 -17.56 2.61 -6.55
C GLU A 230 -18.11 1.47 -5.67
N VAL A 231 -17.22 0.68 -5.07
CA VAL A 231 -17.61 -0.38 -4.13
C VAL A 231 -18.44 0.16 -2.96
N ARG A 232 -18.01 1.28 -2.35
CA ARG A 232 -18.76 1.90 -1.24
C ARG A 232 -20.16 2.32 -1.67
N GLN A 233 -20.28 2.92 -2.85
CA GLN A 233 -21.57 3.33 -3.39
C GLN A 233 -22.52 2.13 -3.57
N TYR A 234 -22.02 1.03 -4.13
CA TYR A 234 -22.85 -0.15 -4.34
C TYR A 234 -23.18 -0.87 -3.03
N LEU A 235 -22.26 -1.02 -2.11
CA LEU A 235 -22.53 -1.64 -0.81
C LEU A 235 -23.56 -0.84 0.01
N ALA A 236 -23.52 0.49 -0.08
CA ALA A 236 -24.50 1.34 0.59
C ALA A 236 -25.95 1.09 0.13
N MET A 237 -26.19 0.64 -1.14
CA MET A 237 -27.50 0.26 -1.64
C MET A 237 -28.09 -0.95 -0.91
N PHE A 238 -27.26 -1.75 -0.25
CA PHE A 238 -27.66 -2.91 0.54
C PHE A 238 -27.58 -2.65 2.05
N GLY A 239 -27.32 -1.41 2.47
CA GLY A 239 -27.16 -1.05 3.87
C GLY A 239 -25.87 -1.58 4.52
N VAL A 240 -24.87 -1.94 3.69
CA VAL A 240 -23.56 -2.42 4.16
C VAL A 240 -22.60 -1.24 4.26
N GLU A 241 -22.16 -0.93 5.47
CA GLU A 241 -21.11 0.04 5.71
C GLU A 241 -19.74 -0.61 5.52
N THR A 242 -18.91 -0.03 4.66
CA THR A 242 -17.50 -0.41 4.58
C THR A 242 -16.77 0.18 5.77
N PRO A 243 -15.93 -0.61 6.50
CA PRO A 243 -15.11 -0.03 7.55
C PRO A 243 -14.27 1.11 6.96
N ALA A 244 -14.37 2.28 7.58
CA ALA A 244 -13.58 3.44 7.21
C ALA A 244 -12.11 3.04 7.21
N ALA A 245 -11.34 3.49 6.20
CA ALA A 245 -9.89 3.33 6.22
C ALA A 245 -9.36 3.93 7.52
N SER A 246 -8.87 3.08 8.42
CA SER A 246 -8.27 3.52 9.69
C SER A 246 -7.07 4.40 9.35
N GLY A 247 -7.20 5.73 9.50
CA GLY A 247 -6.05 6.61 9.33
C GLY A 247 -6.35 7.97 8.72
N ALA A 248 -7.37 8.66 9.21
CA ALA A 248 -7.39 10.12 9.12
C ALA A 248 -8.11 10.64 10.37
N THR A 249 -7.37 10.76 11.45
CA THR A 249 -7.71 11.69 12.51
C THR A 249 -7.21 13.07 12.09
N PRO A 250 -8.03 14.13 12.22
CA PRO A 250 -7.71 15.48 11.77
C PRO A 250 -6.51 16.09 12.48
#